data_173ee26e50304e6dfa82a530f531cf19
#
_entry.id   173ee26e50304e6dfa82a530f531cf19
#
_cell.length_a   1.000
_cell.length_b   1.000
_cell.length_c   1.000
_cell.angle_alpha   90.00
_cell.angle_beta   90.00
_cell.angle_gamma   90.00
#
_symmetry.space_group_name_H-M   'P 1'
#
loop_
_entity.id
_entity.type
_entity.pdbx_description
1 polymer ?
#
loop_
_entity_poly.entity_id
_entity_poly.type
_entity_poly.pdbx_seq_one_letter_code
_entity_poly.pdbx_strand_id
1 'polypeptide(L)' 'MRIDKFLNAVNLTKRRTVAQDMIGEGVVYINDKAVKPAKNVAVGDIITLVYLEKQMRYEVLAIPTLK' A
#
# COMPACT_ATOMS: atom_id res chain seq x y z
N MET A 1 -7.58 -6.27 5.30
CA MET A 1 -6.37 -6.78 4.64
C MET A 1 -5.20 -5.87 4.98
N ARG A 2 -4.06 -6.42 5.32
CA ARG A 2 -2.85 -5.64 5.62
C ARG A 2 -2.37 -4.90 4.36
N ILE A 3 -1.80 -3.71 4.56
CA ILE A 3 -1.33 -2.89 3.44
C ILE A 3 -0.26 -3.61 2.59
N ASP A 4 0.65 -4.33 3.23
CA ASP A 4 1.70 -5.05 2.49
C ASP A 4 1.10 -6.13 1.57
N LYS A 5 0.10 -6.84 2.05
CA LYS A 5 -0.60 -7.85 1.26
C LYS A 5 -1.44 -7.21 0.16
N PHE A 6 -2.09 -6.09 0.47
CA PHE A 6 -2.91 -5.36 -0.49
C PHE A 6 -2.08 -4.87 -1.68
N LEU A 7 -0.93 -4.25 -1.41
CA LEU A 7 -0.06 -3.74 -2.47
C LEU A 7 0.40 -4.86 -3.42
N ASN A 8 0.66 -6.03 -2.88
CA ASN A 8 1.02 -7.19 -3.69
C ASN A 8 -0.19 -7.74 -4.45
N ALA A 9 -1.35 -7.82 -3.80
CA ALA A 9 -2.56 -8.39 -4.39
C ALA A 9 -3.05 -7.59 -5.60
N VAL A 10 -2.86 -6.27 -5.60
CA VAL A 10 -3.27 -5.40 -6.71
C VAL A 10 -2.12 -5.08 -7.67
N ASN A 11 -1.00 -5.81 -7.53
CA ASN A 11 0.17 -5.72 -8.41
C ASN A 11 0.88 -4.35 -8.40
N LEU A 12 0.74 -3.59 -7.33
CA LEU A 12 1.51 -2.36 -7.15
C LEU A 12 2.95 -2.68 -6.75
N THR A 13 3.17 -3.82 -6.12
CA THR A 13 4.50 -4.37 -5.89
C THR A 13 4.54 -5.81 -6.39
N LYS A 14 5.69 -6.23 -6.91
CA LYS A 14 5.83 -7.59 -7.45
C LYS A 14 5.87 -8.65 -6.35
N ARG A 15 6.39 -8.29 -5.19
CA ARG A 15 6.54 -9.21 -4.06
C ARG A 15 6.10 -8.51 -2.78
N ARG A 16 5.54 -9.29 -1.85
CA ARG A 16 5.14 -8.76 -0.55
C ARG A 16 6.33 -8.17 0.22
N THR A 17 7.52 -8.78 0.07
CA THR A 17 8.73 -8.27 0.70
C THR A 17 9.09 -6.87 0.20
N VAL A 18 8.89 -6.61 -1.10
CA VAL A 18 9.10 -5.27 -1.67
C VAL A 18 8.14 -4.27 -1.03
N ALA A 19 6.88 -4.66 -0.85
CA ALA A 19 5.91 -3.81 -0.17
C ALA A 19 6.34 -3.50 1.26
N GLN A 20 6.80 -4.51 1.99
CA GLN A 20 7.27 -4.33 3.37
C GLN A 20 8.47 -3.40 3.44
N ASP A 21 9.41 -3.54 2.50
CA ASP A 21 10.58 -2.67 2.44
C ASP A 21 10.19 -1.22 2.17
N MET A 22 9.28 -0.99 1.24
CA MET A 22 8.81 0.37 0.93
C MET A 22 8.12 1.00 2.13
N ILE A 23 7.29 0.24 2.82
CA ILE A 23 6.59 0.74 4.01
C ILE A 23 7.61 1.06 5.10
N GLY A 24 8.61 0.21 5.28
CA GLY A 24 9.68 0.43 6.26
C GLY A 24 10.52 1.66 5.96
N GLU A 25 10.66 2.03 4.70
CA GLU A 25 11.37 3.24 4.29
C GLU A 25 10.53 4.51 4.41
N GLY A 26 9.23 4.38 4.77
CA GLY A 26 8.36 5.53 4.96
C GLY A 26 7.87 6.16 3.66
N VAL A 27 7.83 5.40 2.58
CA VAL A 27 7.37 5.91 1.28
C VAL A 27 5.94 5.49 0.94
N VAL A 28 5.25 4.86 1.87
CA VAL A 28 3.86 4.45 1.70
C VAL A 28 2.99 5.16 2.73
N TYR A 29 1.93 5.80 2.26
CA TYR A 29 1.02 6.55 3.11
C TYR A 29 -0.41 6.11 2.87
N ILE A 30 -1.24 6.13 3.92
CA ILE A 30 -2.69 5.99 3.81
C ILE A 30 -3.30 7.27 4.34
N ASN A 31 -4.10 7.95 3.50
CA ASN A 31 -4.73 9.22 3.85
C ASN A 31 -3.71 10.24 4.39
N ASP A 32 -2.55 10.32 3.70
CA ASP A 32 -1.45 11.24 4.00
C ASP A 32 -0.73 10.96 5.33
N LYS A 33 -0.89 9.75 5.89
CA LYS A 33 -0.17 9.32 7.08
C LYS A 33 0.72 8.13 6.77
N ALA A 34 1.98 8.17 7.19
CA ALA A 34 2.88 7.04 7.07
C ALA A 34 2.34 5.85 7.86
N VAL A 35 2.51 4.65 7.32
CA VAL A 35 1.91 3.45 7.90
C VAL A 35 2.94 2.37 8.17
N LYS A 36 2.56 1.41 9.02
CA LYS A 36 3.32 0.19 9.26
C LYS A 36 2.80 -0.94 8.38
N PRO A 37 3.60 -1.99 8.11
CA PRO A 37 3.17 -3.10 7.25
C PRO A 37 1.89 -3.79 7.72
N ALA A 38 1.64 -3.81 9.02
CA ALA A 38 0.47 -4.46 9.59
C ALA A 38 -0.80 -3.61 9.53
N LYS A 39 -0.71 -2.36 9.04
CA LYS A 39 -1.88 -1.49 8.94
C LYS A 39 -2.88 -2.08 7.95
N ASN A 40 -4.15 -2.15 8.37
CA ASN A 40 -5.22 -2.60 7.50
C ASN A 40 -5.68 -1.48 6.58
N VAL A 41 -5.97 -1.86 5.32
CA VAL A 41 -6.60 -0.94 4.37
C VAL A 41 -8.12 -1.14 4.40
N ALA A 42 -8.85 -0.08 4.05
CA ALA A 42 -10.31 -0.11 3.95
C ALA A 42 -10.74 0.57 2.66
N VAL A 43 -11.93 0.22 2.19
CA VAL A 43 -12.51 0.88 1.01
C VAL A 43 -12.63 2.38 1.29
N GLY A 44 -12.20 3.19 0.33
CA GLY A 44 -12.19 4.64 0.45
C GLY A 44 -10.86 5.21 0.90
N ASP A 45 -9.92 4.39 1.36
CA ASP A 45 -8.59 4.86 1.72
C ASP A 45 -7.83 5.32 0.48
N ILE A 46 -7.05 6.38 0.62
CA ILE A 46 -6.15 6.87 -0.44
C ILE A 46 -4.74 6.44 -0.10
N ILE A 47 -4.19 5.57 -0.93
CA ILE A 47 -2.82 5.08 -0.76
C ILE A 47 -1.90 5.94 -1.61
N THR A 48 -0.87 6.49 -1.00
CA THR A 48 0.14 7.28 -1.71
C THR A 48 1.47 6.54 -1.65
N LEU A 49 2.07 6.33 -2.81
CA LEU A 49 3.40 5.75 -2.94
C LEU A 49 4.33 6.84 -3.46
N VAL A 50 5.40 7.09 -2.73
CA VAL A 50 6.44 8.02 -3.15
C VAL A 50 7.64 7.18 -3.60
N TYR A 51 7.92 7.19 -4.90
CA TYR A 51 9.00 6.39 -5.46
C TYR A 51 9.88 7.26 -6.35
N LEU A 52 11.14 7.36 -5.98
CA LEU A 52 12.10 8.28 -6.62
C LEU A 52 11.53 9.70 -6.52
N GLU A 53 11.35 10.39 -7.65
CA GLU A 53 10.79 11.74 -7.66
C GLU A 53 9.31 11.75 -8.02
N LYS A 54 8.66 10.56 -8.00
CA LYS A 54 7.27 10.43 -8.40
C LYS A 54 6.40 10.13 -7.20
N GLN A 55 5.21 10.72 -7.20
CA GLN A 55 4.18 10.44 -6.21
C GLN A 55 2.98 9.84 -6.93
N MET A 56 2.55 8.67 -6.51
CA MET A 56 1.42 7.98 -7.11
C MET A 56 0.35 7.79 -6.05
N ARG A 57 -0.89 8.11 -6.40
CA ARG A 57 -2.04 7.99 -5.50
C ARG A 57 -3.04 7.00 -6.08
N TYR A 58 -3.57 6.16 -5.20
CA TYR A 58 -4.57 5.15 -5.56
C TYR A 58 -5.68 5.16 -4.53
N GLU A 59 -6.92 5.13 -4.99
CA GLU A 59 -8.05 4.97 -4.10
C GLU A 59 -8.41 3.50 -3.99
N VAL A 60 -8.66 3.03 -2.76
CA VAL A 60 -9.10 1.66 -2.52
C VAL A 60 -10.59 1.56 -2.86
N LEU A 61 -10.91 1.01 -4.02
CA LEU A 61 -12.30 0.84 -4.46
C LEU A 61 -12.92 -0.46 -3.95
N ALA A 62 -12.08 -1.48 -3.73
CA ALA A 62 -12.52 -2.77 -3.22
C ALA A 62 -11.33 -3.47 -2.58
N ILE A 63 -11.60 -4.33 -1.63
CA ILE A 63 -10.58 -5.17 -1.00
C ILE A 63 -10.58 -6.51 -1.73
N PRO A 64 -9.45 -6.93 -2.34
CA PRO A 64 -9.38 -8.21 -3.02
C PRO A 64 -9.69 -9.37 -2.07
N THR A 65 -10.48 -10.31 -2.55
CA THR A 65 -10.75 -11.53 -1.79
C THR A 65 -9.80 -12.61 -2.28
N LEU A 66 -8.92 -13.07 -1.41
CA LEU A 66 -7.99 -14.14 -1.72
C LEU A 66 -8.57 -15.45 -1.24
N LYS A 67 -8.54 -16.41 -2.12
CA LYS A 67 -8.97 -17.77 -1.77
C LYS A 67 -7.76 -18.63 -1.49
#